data_fd500c5f95a3ae9e2fb42b4059ef8210
#
_entry.id   fd500c5f95a3ae9e2fb42b4059ef8210
#
_cell.length_a   1.000
_cell.length_b   1.000
_cell.length_c   1.000
_cell.angle_alpha   90.00
_cell.angle_beta   90.00
_cell.angle_gamma   90.00
#
_symmetry.space_group_name_H-M   'P 1'
#
loop_
_entity.id
_entity.type
_entity.pdbx_description
1 polymer ?
#
loop_
_entity_poly.entity_id
_entity_poly.type
_entity_poly.pdbx_seq_one_letter_code
_entity_poly.pdbx_strand_id
1 'polypeptide(L)'
;MKKYGKDYRKAADGYEYIGSWYKTALTGDALKKEARFFWICLAVMSVQFVLGLSLNNAGSRILWILLPFVALFLPLLYGWLGSAKLYEIGKRLENARANLAASDALQVQIPKAHRSHLRRSEYEQSFRRLLRSFVAGAVLSNAVFLADILVLVSDTTLGSVTGEAVFAGNAAVLAVLNLVCAVKSWKVHASVRAEKEMSAPEGQYNENVPKN
;
A
#
# COMPACT_ATOMS: atom_id res chain seq x y z
N MET A 1 -10.38 1.03 -14.97
CA MET A 1 -11.25 -0.15 -15.10
C MET A 1 -10.75 -1.23 -16.07
N LYS A 2 -10.07 -0.90 -17.18
CA LYS A 2 -9.63 -1.92 -18.18
C LYS A 2 -8.62 -2.97 -17.67
N LYS A 3 -7.78 -2.68 -16.67
CA LYS A 3 -6.71 -3.58 -16.18
C LYS A 3 -7.22 -4.87 -15.53
N TYR A 4 -8.41 -4.85 -14.92
CA TYR A 4 -9.00 -5.99 -14.21
C TYR A 4 -10.23 -6.55 -14.93
N GLY A 5 -10.53 -6.10 -16.14
CA GLY A 5 -11.71 -6.56 -16.89
C GLY A 5 -11.70 -8.06 -17.20
N LYS A 6 -10.50 -8.66 -17.29
CA LYS A 6 -10.32 -10.10 -17.47
C LYS A 6 -10.65 -10.93 -16.22
N ASP A 7 -10.68 -10.30 -15.04
CA ASP A 7 -10.99 -10.98 -13.78
C ASP A 7 -12.50 -11.08 -13.51
N TYR A 8 -13.33 -10.60 -14.46
CA TYR A 8 -14.79 -10.62 -14.36
C TYR A 8 -15.41 -11.24 -15.61
N ARG A 9 -16.38 -12.14 -15.39
CA ARG A 9 -17.22 -12.76 -16.42
C ARG A 9 -18.64 -12.23 -16.31
N LYS A 10 -19.29 -11.98 -17.44
CA LYS A 10 -20.70 -11.59 -17.46
C LYS A 10 -21.55 -12.84 -17.15
N ALA A 11 -22.39 -12.76 -16.11
CA ALA A 11 -23.36 -13.76 -15.71
C ALA A 11 -24.78 -13.22 -15.96
N ALA A 12 -25.80 -14.07 -15.85
CA ALA A 12 -27.19 -13.69 -16.11
C ALA A 12 -27.66 -12.51 -15.23
N ASP A 13 -27.23 -12.48 -13.94
CA ASP A 13 -27.65 -11.49 -12.94
C ASP A 13 -26.54 -10.46 -12.62
N GLY A 14 -25.53 -10.28 -13.53
CA GLY A 14 -24.47 -9.30 -13.29
C GLY A 14 -23.08 -9.77 -13.72
N TYR A 15 -22.07 -9.51 -12.89
CA TYR A 15 -20.68 -9.89 -13.15
C TYR A 15 -20.16 -10.82 -12.04
N GLU A 16 -19.65 -11.99 -12.46
CA GLU A 16 -18.97 -12.93 -11.59
C GLU A 16 -17.46 -12.69 -11.60
N TYR A 17 -16.84 -12.76 -10.42
CA TYR A 17 -15.39 -12.63 -10.28
C TYR A 17 -14.72 -14.00 -10.47
N ILE A 18 -13.88 -14.10 -11.53
CA ILE A 18 -13.13 -15.31 -11.90
C ILE A 18 -11.62 -15.17 -11.70
N GLY A 19 -11.18 -14.03 -11.13
CA GLY A 19 -9.76 -13.76 -10.89
C GLY A 19 -9.20 -14.48 -9.68
N SER A 20 -7.89 -14.35 -9.47
CA SER A 20 -7.18 -14.98 -8.35
C SER A 20 -7.63 -14.37 -7.00
N TRP A 21 -7.83 -15.23 -6.02
CA TRP A 21 -8.14 -14.88 -4.64
C TRP A 21 -6.88 -14.90 -3.78
N TYR A 22 -6.83 -14.03 -2.78
CA TYR A 22 -5.74 -13.92 -1.84
C TYR A 22 -6.28 -13.99 -0.41
N LYS A 23 -5.61 -14.73 0.45
CA LYS A 23 -5.92 -14.84 1.87
C LYS A 23 -4.88 -14.09 2.68
N THR A 24 -5.32 -13.26 3.61
CA THR A 24 -4.44 -12.62 4.58
C THR A 24 -4.53 -13.31 5.94
N ALA A 25 -3.38 -13.46 6.60
CA ALA A 25 -3.32 -13.94 7.97
C ALA A 25 -3.73 -12.85 8.99
N LEU A 26 -3.79 -11.58 8.55
CA LEU A 26 -4.13 -10.45 9.41
C LEU A 26 -5.64 -10.28 9.53
N THR A 27 -6.09 -9.98 10.75
CA THR A 27 -7.48 -9.62 11.03
C THR A 27 -7.82 -8.21 10.49
N GLY A 28 -9.11 -7.91 10.31
CA GLY A 28 -9.55 -6.59 9.87
C GLY A 28 -9.06 -5.46 10.79
N ASP A 29 -9.08 -5.68 12.11
CA ASP A 29 -8.54 -4.74 13.10
C ASP A 29 -7.03 -4.54 12.97
N ALA A 30 -6.27 -5.61 12.77
CA ALA A 30 -4.83 -5.52 12.56
C ALA A 30 -4.52 -4.70 11.30
N LEU A 31 -5.25 -4.92 10.20
CA LEU A 31 -5.09 -4.13 8.97
C LEU A 31 -5.42 -2.65 9.14
N LYS A 32 -6.47 -2.32 9.90
CA LYS A 32 -6.80 -0.92 10.25
C LYS A 32 -5.70 -0.26 11.09
N LYS A 33 -5.13 -1.00 12.06
CA LYS A 33 -4.02 -0.52 12.89
C LYS A 33 -2.78 -0.25 12.05
N GLU A 34 -2.45 -1.15 11.12
CA GLU A 34 -1.34 -0.97 10.20
C GLU A 34 -1.56 0.23 9.27
N ALA A 35 -2.76 0.40 8.72
CA ALA A 35 -3.09 1.55 7.89
C ALA A 35 -2.96 2.88 8.64
N ARG A 36 -3.40 2.96 9.90
CA ARG A 36 -3.23 4.15 10.75
C ARG A 36 -1.75 4.46 11.01
N PHE A 37 -0.95 3.43 11.27
CA PHE A 37 0.50 3.61 11.41
C PHE A 37 1.11 4.23 10.15
N PHE A 38 0.77 3.71 8.96
CA PHE A 38 1.25 4.28 7.71
C PHE A 38 0.77 5.72 7.50
N TRP A 39 -0.46 6.06 7.88
CA TRP A 39 -0.95 7.43 7.80
C TRP A 39 -0.14 8.39 8.66
N ILE A 40 0.20 8.02 9.90
CA ILE A 40 1.02 8.85 10.78
C ILE A 40 2.40 9.07 10.14
N CYS A 41 3.05 8.00 9.68
CA CYS A 41 4.35 8.12 9.02
C CYS A 41 4.28 8.98 7.75
N LEU A 42 3.25 8.78 6.91
CA LEU A 42 3.04 9.54 5.69
C LEU A 42 2.77 11.02 5.98
N ALA A 43 2.03 11.35 7.03
CA ALA A 43 1.80 12.72 7.44
C ALA A 43 3.12 13.40 7.83
N VAL A 44 3.95 12.74 8.66
CA VAL A 44 5.28 13.26 9.03
C VAL A 44 6.16 13.42 7.79
N MET A 45 6.23 12.40 6.91
CA MET A 45 7.01 12.47 5.68
C MET A 45 6.52 13.58 4.73
N SER A 46 5.21 13.84 4.66
CA SER A 46 4.65 14.91 3.85
C SER A 46 5.05 16.29 4.38
N VAL A 47 5.07 16.48 5.70
CA VAL A 47 5.58 17.71 6.34
C VAL A 47 7.06 17.88 6.04
N GLN A 48 7.86 16.84 6.21
CA GLN A 48 9.31 16.88 5.91
C GLN A 48 9.59 17.17 4.44
N PHE A 49 8.78 16.62 3.54
CA PHE A 49 8.88 16.90 2.10
C PHE A 49 8.64 18.38 1.80
N VAL A 50 7.59 18.98 2.37
CA VAL A 50 7.28 20.41 2.20
C VAL A 50 8.37 21.28 2.83
N LEU A 51 8.85 20.94 4.01
CA LEU A 51 9.97 21.65 4.67
C LEU A 51 11.22 21.61 3.79
N GLY A 52 11.58 20.46 3.23
CA GLY A 52 12.72 20.34 2.34
C GLY A 52 12.60 21.20 1.07
N LEU A 53 11.38 21.32 0.49
CA LEU A 53 11.15 22.23 -0.63
C LEU A 53 11.28 23.71 -0.26
N SER A 54 11.07 24.05 1.01
CA SER A 54 11.13 25.43 1.49
C SER A 54 12.54 25.86 1.85
N LEU A 55 13.49 24.94 1.97
CA LEU A 55 14.87 25.25 2.31
C LEU A 55 15.61 25.82 1.08
N ASN A 56 16.26 26.97 1.30
CA ASN A 56 17.09 27.61 0.28
C ASN A 56 18.55 27.31 0.58
N ASN A 57 19.05 26.19 0.07
CA ASN A 57 20.41 25.70 0.25
C ASN A 57 21.05 25.37 -1.09
N ALA A 58 22.35 25.04 -1.11
CA ALA A 58 23.04 24.68 -2.35
C ALA A 58 22.53 23.36 -2.93
N GLY A 59 22.27 22.35 -2.08
CA GLY A 59 21.70 21.06 -2.50
C GLY A 59 20.36 21.22 -3.23
N SER A 60 19.48 22.13 -2.78
CA SER A 60 18.20 22.41 -3.46
C SER A 60 18.36 23.07 -4.85
N ARG A 61 19.54 23.61 -5.16
CA ARG A 61 19.86 24.23 -6.47
C ARG A 61 20.53 23.26 -7.43
N ILE A 62 20.98 22.10 -6.94
CA ILE A 62 21.64 21.09 -7.76
C ILE A 62 20.57 20.16 -8.34
N LEU A 63 20.44 20.16 -9.67
CA LEU A 63 19.37 19.45 -10.36
C LEU A 63 19.35 17.94 -10.07
N TRP A 64 20.51 17.31 -9.95
CA TRP A 64 20.59 15.86 -9.67
C TRP A 64 20.27 15.48 -8.22
N ILE A 65 20.17 16.46 -7.29
CA ILE A 65 19.62 16.29 -5.94
C ILE A 65 18.14 16.65 -5.93
N LEU A 66 17.79 17.77 -6.54
CA LEU A 66 16.41 18.28 -6.58
C LEU A 66 15.45 17.31 -7.30
N LEU A 67 15.87 16.74 -8.43
CA LEU A 67 15.02 15.82 -9.21
C LEU A 67 14.56 14.58 -8.41
N PRO A 68 15.45 13.78 -7.79
CA PRO A 68 15.02 12.66 -6.96
C PRO A 68 14.27 13.11 -5.70
N PHE A 69 14.58 14.30 -5.14
CA PHE A 69 13.83 14.85 -4.02
C PHE A 69 12.36 15.16 -4.43
N VAL A 70 12.14 15.86 -5.52
CA VAL A 70 10.79 16.14 -6.05
C VAL A 70 10.08 14.85 -6.44
N ALA A 71 10.81 13.87 -7.01
CA ALA A 71 10.24 12.57 -7.35
C ALA A 71 9.70 11.79 -6.15
N LEU A 72 10.12 12.11 -4.90
CA LEU A 72 9.55 11.55 -3.68
C LEU A 72 8.06 11.83 -3.52
N PHE A 73 7.53 12.84 -4.19
CA PHE A 73 6.10 13.11 -4.21
C PHE A 73 5.30 11.89 -4.70
N LEU A 74 5.78 11.17 -5.70
CA LEU A 74 5.08 9.99 -6.25
C LEU A 74 4.96 8.84 -5.24
N PRO A 75 6.05 8.37 -4.59
CA PRO A 75 5.93 7.40 -3.50
C PRO A 75 5.02 7.85 -2.38
N LEU A 76 5.08 9.11 -1.94
CA LEU A 76 4.20 9.64 -0.90
C LEU A 76 2.72 9.54 -1.32
N LEU A 77 2.38 10.00 -2.52
CA LEU A 77 1.02 9.92 -3.05
C LEU A 77 0.52 8.48 -3.14
N TYR A 78 1.34 7.58 -3.70
CA TYR A 78 0.97 6.16 -3.80
C TYR A 78 0.89 5.48 -2.44
N GLY A 79 1.69 5.89 -1.46
CA GLY A 79 1.61 5.47 -0.06
C GLY A 79 0.26 5.84 0.57
N TRP A 80 -0.19 7.08 0.39
CA TRP A 80 -1.51 7.54 0.85
C TRP A 80 -2.65 6.72 0.24
N LEU A 81 -2.63 6.54 -1.08
CA LEU A 81 -3.66 5.76 -1.79
C LEU A 81 -3.66 4.27 -1.36
N GLY A 82 -2.48 3.69 -1.15
CA GLY A 82 -2.34 2.31 -0.71
C GLY A 82 -2.83 2.09 0.73
N SER A 83 -2.49 3.01 1.65
CA SER A 83 -2.90 2.92 3.05
C SER A 83 -4.41 3.16 3.23
N ALA A 84 -4.99 4.09 2.46
CA ALA A 84 -6.43 4.29 2.44
C ALA A 84 -7.17 3.01 2.00
N LYS A 85 -6.68 2.36 0.94
CA LYS A 85 -7.25 1.10 0.47
C LYS A 85 -7.07 -0.05 1.47
N LEU A 86 -5.93 -0.11 2.16
CA LEU A 86 -5.69 -1.08 3.22
C LEU A 86 -6.69 -0.92 4.37
N TYR A 87 -6.99 0.32 4.76
CA TYR A 87 -7.98 0.63 5.79
C TYR A 87 -9.40 0.20 5.39
N GLU A 88 -9.81 0.49 4.14
CA GLU A 88 -11.11 0.04 3.61
C GLU A 88 -11.25 -1.49 3.63
N ILE A 89 -10.19 -2.20 3.23
CA ILE A 89 -10.16 -3.67 3.30
C ILE A 89 -10.30 -4.15 4.73
N GLY A 90 -9.57 -3.54 5.67
CA GLY A 90 -9.67 -3.87 7.10
C GLY A 90 -11.09 -3.70 7.62
N LYS A 91 -11.75 -2.59 7.30
CA LYS A 91 -13.16 -2.33 7.66
C LYS A 91 -14.11 -3.35 7.04
N ARG A 92 -13.90 -3.71 5.77
CA ARG A 92 -14.74 -4.72 5.09
C ARG A 92 -14.61 -6.10 5.74
N LEU A 93 -13.39 -6.54 6.04
CA LEU A 93 -13.16 -7.84 6.66
C LEU A 93 -13.72 -7.93 8.09
N GLU A 94 -13.67 -6.84 8.84
CA GLU A 94 -14.30 -6.76 10.14
C GLU A 94 -15.83 -6.84 10.06
N ASN A 95 -16.43 -6.05 9.17
CA ASN A 95 -17.89 -6.07 8.95
C ASN A 95 -18.36 -7.44 8.45
N ALA A 96 -17.57 -8.10 7.58
CA ALA A 96 -17.89 -9.44 7.11
C ALA A 96 -17.87 -10.46 8.26
N ARG A 97 -16.96 -10.31 9.22
CA ARG A 97 -16.88 -11.16 10.41
C ARG A 97 -18.06 -10.90 11.36
N ALA A 98 -18.41 -9.63 11.59
CA ALA A 98 -19.55 -9.25 12.42
C ALA A 98 -20.88 -9.77 11.81
N ASN A 99 -21.05 -9.63 10.49
CA ASN A 99 -22.23 -10.12 9.79
C ASN A 99 -22.30 -11.66 9.75
N LEU A 100 -21.17 -12.37 9.73
CA LEU A 100 -21.13 -13.83 9.88
C LEU A 100 -21.63 -14.25 11.26
N ALA A 101 -21.18 -13.57 12.32
CA ALA A 101 -21.68 -13.85 13.67
C ALA A 101 -23.18 -13.58 13.81
N ALA A 102 -23.69 -12.50 13.18
CA ALA A 102 -25.11 -12.18 13.15
C ALA A 102 -25.93 -13.14 12.27
N SER A 103 -25.36 -13.63 11.15
CA SER A 103 -26.06 -14.54 10.23
C SER A 103 -26.12 -15.98 10.72
N ASP A 104 -25.18 -16.41 11.56
CA ASP A 104 -25.26 -17.71 12.23
C ASP A 104 -26.49 -17.77 13.16
N ALA A 105 -26.94 -16.62 13.67
CA ALA A 105 -28.19 -16.50 14.42
C ALA A 105 -29.45 -16.51 13.52
N LEU A 106 -29.36 -16.21 12.24
CA LEU A 106 -30.46 -16.01 11.29
C LEU A 106 -30.59 -17.07 10.18
N GLN A 107 -29.83 -18.18 10.22
CA GLN A 107 -29.88 -19.28 9.22
C GLN A 107 -29.79 -18.88 7.73
N VAL A 108 -29.23 -17.73 7.39
CA VAL A 108 -29.03 -17.35 5.98
C VAL A 108 -27.75 -17.99 5.46
N GLN A 109 -27.89 -19.02 4.64
CA GLN A 109 -26.79 -19.73 3.95
C GLN A 109 -26.14 -18.82 2.89
N ILE A 110 -25.16 -18.00 3.31
CA ILE A 110 -24.26 -17.33 2.38
C ILE A 110 -22.95 -18.11 2.37
N PRO A 111 -22.39 -18.49 1.19
CA PRO A 111 -21.19 -19.32 1.13
C PRO A 111 -20.06 -18.70 1.96
N LYS A 112 -19.67 -19.40 3.04
CA LYS A 112 -18.67 -18.93 4.04
C LYS A 112 -17.27 -18.67 3.43
N ALA A 113 -16.97 -19.29 2.30
CA ALA A 113 -15.64 -19.32 1.70
C ALA A 113 -15.15 -17.95 1.13
N HIS A 114 -16.04 -17.08 0.64
CA HIS A 114 -15.63 -15.90 -0.13
C HIS A 114 -15.50 -14.58 0.65
N ARG A 115 -15.95 -14.52 1.90
CA ARG A 115 -16.00 -13.26 2.67
C ARG A 115 -14.67 -12.81 3.26
N SER A 116 -13.77 -13.76 3.53
CA SER A 116 -12.44 -13.50 4.10
C SER A 116 -11.34 -13.32 3.05
N HIS A 117 -11.67 -13.40 1.76
CA HIS A 117 -10.70 -13.37 0.68
C HIS A 117 -10.60 -11.98 0.05
N LEU A 118 -9.41 -11.66 -0.44
CA LEU A 118 -9.10 -10.43 -1.16
C LEU A 118 -9.11 -10.73 -2.66
N ARG A 119 -9.71 -9.83 -3.45
CA ARG A 119 -9.59 -9.88 -4.91
C ARG A 119 -8.20 -9.44 -5.32
N ARG A 120 -7.73 -9.86 -6.48
CA ARG A 120 -6.46 -9.44 -7.06
C ARG A 120 -6.31 -7.91 -7.11
N SER A 121 -7.37 -7.20 -7.51
CA SER A 121 -7.36 -5.75 -7.55
C SER A 121 -7.14 -5.11 -6.17
N GLU A 122 -7.74 -5.64 -5.12
CA GLU A 122 -7.58 -5.16 -3.75
C GLU A 122 -6.17 -5.41 -3.23
N TYR A 123 -5.62 -6.60 -3.48
CA TYR A 123 -4.24 -6.94 -3.14
C TYR A 123 -3.23 -6.02 -3.85
N GLU A 124 -3.36 -5.82 -5.17
CA GLU A 124 -2.44 -4.98 -5.94
C GLU A 124 -2.56 -3.50 -5.57
N GLN A 125 -3.78 -3.00 -5.30
CA GLN A 125 -4.02 -1.60 -4.96
C GLN A 125 -3.68 -1.24 -3.52
N SER A 126 -3.54 -2.20 -2.62
CA SER A 126 -3.15 -1.98 -1.23
C SER A 126 -1.74 -2.51 -0.92
N PHE A 127 -1.61 -3.79 -0.66
CA PHE A 127 -0.38 -4.41 -0.16
C PHE A 127 0.81 -4.19 -1.10
N ARG A 128 0.64 -4.52 -2.39
CA ARG A 128 1.72 -4.39 -3.38
C ARG A 128 2.05 -2.93 -3.68
N ARG A 129 1.04 -2.06 -3.68
CA ARG A 129 1.24 -0.62 -3.88
C ARG A 129 2.01 -0.02 -2.72
N LEU A 130 1.64 -0.31 -1.46
CA LEU A 130 2.35 0.16 -0.27
C LEU A 130 3.81 -0.27 -0.27
N LEU A 131 4.08 -1.55 -0.49
CA LEU A 131 5.44 -2.06 -0.53
C LEU A 131 6.28 -1.34 -1.59
N ARG A 132 5.79 -1.25 -2.82
CA ARG A 132 6.50 -0.57 -3.91
C ARG A 132 6.73 0.91 -3.63
N SER A 133 5.74 1.57 -3.06
CA SER A 133 5.81 2.98 -2.69
C SER A 133 6.92 3.24 -1.67
N PHE A 134 6.93 2.51 -0.55
CA PHE A 134 7.93 2.72 0.49
C PHE A 134 9.33 2.26 0.09
N VAL A 135 9.45 1.20 -0.72
CA VAL A 135 10.75 0.79 -1.28
C VAL A 135 11.30 1.88 -2.21
N ALA A 136 10.47 2.39 -3.13
CA ALA A 136 10.88 3.49 -4.01
C ALA A 136 11.21 4.76 -3.22
N GLY A 137 10.40 5.10 -2.21
CA GLY A 137 10.66 6.20 -1.30
C GLY A 137 11.97 6.05 -0.55
N ALA A 138 12.28 4.85 -0.05
CA ALA A 138 13.54 4.56 0.63
C ALA A 138 14.74 4.72 -0.31
N VAL A 139 14.67 4.22 -1.54
CA VAL A 139 15.75 4.37 -2.53
C VAL A 139 15.98 5.83 -2.85
N LEU A 140 14.92 6.59 -3.18
CA LEU A 140 15.03 8.00 -3.54
C LEU A 140 15.54 8.86 -2.37
N SER A 141 14.99 8.69 -1.17
CA SER A 141 15.40 9.48 -0.01
C SER A 141 16.84 9.18 0.43
N ASN A 142 17.30 7.92 0.33
CA ASN A 142 18.71 7.60 0.57
C ASN A 142 19.62 8.19 -0.51
N ALA A 143 19.20 8.18 -1.77
CA ALA A 143 19.98 8.80 -2.85
C ALA A 143 20.13 10.32 -2.62
N VAL A 144 19.04 11.02 -2.23
CA VAL A 144 19.09 12.44 -1.88
C VAL A 144 20.02 12.68 -0.69
N PHE A 145 19.88 11.91 0.38
CA PHE A 145 20.69 12.04 1.59
C PHE A 145 22.19 11.86 1.28
N LEU A 146 22.57 10.80 0.57
CA LEU A 146 23.96 10.55 0.21
C LEU A 146 24.53 11.62 -0.71
N ALA A 147 23.73 12.08 -1.68
CA ALA A 147 24.13 13.14 -2.59
C ALA A 147 24.36 14.46 -1.85
N ASP A 148 23.50 14.80 -0.89
CA ASP A 148 23.64 16.01 -0.11
C ASP A 148 24.83 15.96 0.88
N ILE A 149 25.10 14.81 1.48
CA ILE A 149 26.32 14.59 2.26
C ILE A 149 27.58 14.81 1.41
N LEU A 150 27.61 14.36 0.15
CA LEU A 150 28.73 14.60 -0.75
C LEU A 150 28.93 16.10 -1.01
N VAL A 151 27.84 16.85 -1.18
CA VAL A 151 27.90 18.31 -1.31
C VAL A 151 28.43 18.96 -0.04
N LEU A 152 27.92 18.56 1.12
CA LEU A 152 28.31 19.08 2.42
C LEU A 152 29.84 18.88 2.71
N VAL A 153 30.36 17.71 2.30
CA VAL A 153 31.78 17.37 2.50
C VAL A 153 32.68 18.03 1.46
N SER A 154 32.21 18.19 0.21
CA SER A 154 33.05 18.72 -0.90
C SER A 154 33.21 20.23 -0.87
N ASP A 155 32.22 20.94 -0.34
CA ASP A 155 32.11 22.39 -0.42
C ASP A 155 32.29 23.04 0.96
N THR A 156 33.54 23.19 1.39
CA THR A 156 33.91 23.87 2.62
C THR A 156 33.82 25.40 2.53
N THR A 157 33.51 25.94 1.34
CA THR A 157 33.47 27.40 1.06
C THR A 157 32.05 27.96 1.05
N LEU A 158 31.01 27.12 1.07
CA LEU A 158 29.62 27.56 1.06
C LEU A 158 29.26 28.26 2.38
N GLY A 159 28.93 29.54 2.27
CA GLY A 159 28.56 30.41 3.39
C GLY A 159 27.25 30.04 4.12
N SER A 160 26.75 28.83 3.95
CA SER A 160 25.52 28.33 4.59
C SER A 160 25.61 26.84 4.94
N VAL A 161 26.66 26.43 5.62
CA VAL A 161 26.83 25.08 6.18
C VAL A 161 25.58 24.68 7.01
N THR A 162 24.95 25.61 7.67
CA THR A 162 23.74 25.38 8.48
C THR A 162 22.55 24.95 7.62
N GLY A 163 22.33 25.57 6.46
CA GLY A 163 21.22 25.23 5.56
C GLY A 163 21.38 23.84 4.96
N GLU A 164 22.60 23.47 4.54
CA GLU A 164 22.92 22.13 4.04
C GLU A 164 22.75 21.07 5.12
N ALA A 165 23.24 21.30 6.33
CA ALA A 165 23.09 20.37 7.43
C ALA A 165 21.62 20.13 7.81
N VAL A 166 20.78 21.17 7.73
CA VAL A 166 19.33 21.03 7.96
C VAL A 166 18.67 20.23 6.85
N PHE A 167 19.04 20.45 5.59
CA PHE A 167 18.50 19.69 4.47
C PHE A 167 18.93 18.22 4.51
N ALA A 168 20.22 17.95 4.77
CA ALA A 168 20.73 16.59 4.98
C ALA A 168 20.02 15.88 6.14
N GLY A 169 19.81 16.57 7.26
CA GLY A 169 19.06 16.05 8.38
C GLY A 169 17.60 15.71 8.01
N ASN A 170 16.94 16.58 7.25
CA ASN A 170 15.60 16.34 6.73
C ASN A 170 15.55 15.12 5.79
N ALA A 171 16.52 15.00 4.87
CA ALA A 171 16.64 13.85 3.98
C ALA A 171 16.90 12.54 4.74
N ALA A 172 17.73 12.58 5.81
CA ALA A 172 17.97 11.44 6.68
C ALA A 172 16.67 10.97 7.38
N VAL A 173 15.89 11.89 7.91
CA VAL A 173 14.58 11.56 8.53
C VAL A 173 13.66 10.90 7.52
N LEU A 174 13.56 11.44 6.31
CA LEU A 174 12.77 10.83 5.22
C LEU A 174 13.27 9.43 4.86
N ALA A 175 14.59 9.22 4.79
CA ALA A 175 15.20 7.93 4.49
C ALA A 175 14.85 6.88 5.56
N VAL A 176 15.02 7.23 6.84
CA VAL A 176 14.68 6.34 7.96
C VAL A 176 13.20 6.00 7.99
N LEU A 177 12.31 6.97 7.86
CA LEU A 177 10.87 6.75 7.88
C LEU A 177 10.42 5.86 6.70
N ASN A 178 10.93 6.11 5.49
CA ASN A 178 10.64 5.27 4.34
C ASN A 178 11.14 3.83 4.54
N LEU A 179 12.34 3.65 5.12
CA LEU A 179 12.89 2.32 5.40
C LEU A 179 12.03 1.57 6.44
N VAL A 180 11.66 2.22 7.53
CA VAL A 180 10.78 1.63 8.56
C VAL A 180 9.43 1.23 7.94
N CYS A 181 8.83 2.10 7.13
CA CYS A 181 7.59 1.79 6.43
C CYS A 181 7.76 0.67 5.39
N ALA A 182 8.91 0.61 4.68
CA ALA A 182 9.21 -0.47 3.74
C ALA A 182 9.29 -1.82 4.44
N VAL A 183 10.05 -1.92 5.54
CA VAL A 183 10.16 -3.15 6.33
C VAL A 183 8.79 -3.58 6.88
N LYS A 184 8.00 -2.64 7.38
CA LYS A 184 6.68 -2.93 7.91
C LYS A 184 5.70 -3.33 6.82
N SER A 185 5.70 -2.65 5.68
CA SER A 185 4.86 -3.02 4.53
C SER A 185 5.25 -4.37 3.94
N TRP A 186 6.54 -4.73 3.99
CA TRP A 186 7.00 -6.09 3.64
C TRP A 186 6.38 -7.16 4.55
N LYS A 187 6.37 -6.94 5.87
CA LYS A 187 5.74 -7.88 6.83
C LYS A 187 4.24 -8.03 6.56
N VAL A 188 3.56 -6.92 6.33
CA VAL A 188 2.13 -6.92 5.98
C VAL A 188 1.89 -7.63 4.64
N HIS A 189 2.72 -7.39 3.64
CA HIS A 189 2.66 -8.08 2.35
C HIS A 189 2.93 -9.58 2.48
N ALA A 190 3.93 -9.99 3.27
CA ALA A 190 4.28 -11.38 3.50
C ALA A 190 3.17 -12.18 4.23
N SER A 191 2.26 -11.50 4.92
CA SER A 191 1.09 -12.12 5.54
C SER A 191 0.01 -12.56 4.54
N VAL A 192 0.13 -12.15 3.27
CA VAL A 192 -0.83 -12.47 2.21
C VAL A 192 -0.31 -13.64 1.39
N ARG A 193 -1.09 -14.70 1.30
CA ARG A 193 -0.81 -15.87 0.44
C ARG A 193 -1.80 -15.90 -0.72
N ALA A 194 -1.28 -16.17 -1.91
CA ALA A 194 -2.13 -16.51 -3.03
C ALA A 194 -2.75 -17.90 -2.75
N GLU A 195 -4.05 -17.97 -2.75
CA GLU A 195 -4.75 -19.25 -2.72
C GLU A 195 -4.77 -19.77 -4.15
N LYS A 196 -3.94 -20.79 -4.41
CA LYS A 196 -3.95 -21.51 -5.69
C LYS A 196 -5.32 -22.16 -5.84
N GLU A 197 -6.08 -21.68 -6.83
CA GLU A 197 -7.30 -22.29 -7.33
C GLU A 197 -8.07 -23.16 -6.33
N MET A 198 -8.97 -22.52 -5.57
CA MET A 198 -10.17 -23.24 -5.23
C MET A 198 -10.93 -23.33 -6.55
N SER A 199 -10.71 -24.41 -7.29
CA SER A 199 -11.64 -24.87 -8.32
C SER A 199 -13.03 -24.68 -7.76
N ALA A 200 -13.85 -23.90 -8.44
CA ALA A 200 -15.28 -23.86 -8.12
C ALA A 200 -15.67 -25.34 -7.96
N PRO A 201 -16.41 -25.71 -6.88
CA PRO A 201 -16.91 -27.06 -6.79
C PRO A 201 -17.66 -27.29 -8.11
N GLU A 202 -17.12 -28.21 -8.91
CA GLU A 202 -17.75 -28.67 -10.15
C GLU A 202 -19.19 -28.97 -9.77
N GLY A 203 -20.10 -28.22 -10.39
CA GLY A 203 -21.48 -28.18 -10.02
C GLY A 203 -22.07 -29.57 -9.83
N GLN A 204 -22.57 -29.81 -8.68
CA GLN A 204 -23.81 -30.56 -8.59
C GLN A 204 -24.91 -29.74 -9.31
N TYR A 205 -24.83 -29.67 -10.63
CA TYR A 205 -26.02 -29.51 -11.44
C TYR A 205 -26.82 -30.80 -11.23
N ASN A 206 -27.75 -30.72 -10.31
CA ASN A 206 -28.80 -31.71 -10.18
C ASN A 206 -29.52 -31.78 -11.53
N GLU A 207 -29.19 -32.77 -12.34
CA GLU A 207 -29.96 -33.26 -13.46
C GLU A 207 -31.22 -33.93 -12.95
N ASN A 208 -32.11 -33.17 -12.34
CA ASN A 208 -33.47 -33.61 -12.00
C ASN A 208 -34.43 -32.49 -12.30
N VAL A 209 -34.52 -32.07 -13.56
CA VAL A 209 -35.70 -31.41 -14.09
C VAL A 209 -36.47 -32.48 -14.87
N PRO A 210 -37.61 -32.93 -14.39
CA PRO A 210 -38.46 -33.83 -15.19
C PRO A 210 -38.93 -33.10 -16.45
N LYS A 211 -38.61 -33.67 -17.61
CA LYS A 211 -39.18 -33.27 -18.87
C LYS A 211 -40.67 -33.65 -18.83
N ASN A 212 -41.54 -32.68 -18.74
CA ASN A 212 -42.94 -32.75 -19.16
C ASN A 212 -43.16 -31.77 -20.29
#